data_ba5c66608cfe684ef8bca3769260c26c
#
_entry.id   ba5c66608cfe684ef8bca3769260c26c
#
_cell.length_a   1.000
_cell.length_b   1.000
_cell.length_c   1.000
_cell.angle_alpha   90.00
_cell.angle_beta   90.00
_cell.angle_gamma   90.00
#
_symmetry.space_group_name_H-M   'P 1'
#
loop_
_entity.id
_entity.type
_entity.pdbx_description
1 polymer ?
#
loop_
_entity_poly.entity_id
_entity_poly.type
_entity_poly.pdbx_seq_one_letter_code
_entity_poly.pdbx_strand_id
1 'polypeptide(L)' 'MHEQYTNGNQYIGQKKNDLKHGRGKYVFKDRSYYEGGWKDDMMHGEGQLFFPNGRVEYQGEWAFD' A
#
# COMPACT_ATOMS: atom_id res chain seq x y z
N MET A 1 -11.88 2.54 -1.63
CA MET A 1 -12.36 1.74 -0.49
C MET A 1 -11.37 1.85 0.65
N HIS A 2 -11.87 1.89 1.87
CA HIS A 2 -11.02 2.08 3.05
C HIS A 2 -11.21 0.90 3.99
N GLU A 3 -10.11 0.23 4.34
CA GLU A 3 -10.12 -0.87 5.29
C GLU A 3 -9.17 -0.56 6.43
N GLN A 4 -9.57 -0.95 7.63
CA GLN A 4 -8.73 -0.79 8.81
C GLN A 4 -8.58 -2.17 9.45
N TYR A 5 -7.32 -2.54 9.73
CA TYR A 5 -7.00 -3.88 10.23
C TYR A 5 -6.76 -3.84 11.73
N THR A 6 -6.89 -5.02 12.37
CA THR A 6 -6.76 -5.11 13.82
C THR A 6 -5.35 -4.77 14.31
N ASN A 7 -4.33 -4.92 13.45
CA ASN A 7 -2.95 -4.60 13.83
C ASN A 7 -2.63 -3.11 13.73
N GLY A 8 -3.62 -2.28 13.35
CA GLY A 8 -3.41 -0.83 13.24
C GLY A 8 -3.10 -0.35 11.84
N ASN A 9 -2.93 -1.26 10.88
CA ASN A 9 -2.70 -0.88 9.49
C ASN A 9 -4.01 -0.53 8.80
N GLN A 10 -3.91 0.23 7.71
CA GLN A 10 -5.08 0.63 6.93
C GLN A 10 -4.80 0.51 5.44
N TYR A 11 -5.82 0.24 4.67
CA TYR A 11 -5.73 0.25 3.22
C TYR A 11 -6.79 1.18 2.63
N ILE A 12 -6.39 2.04 1.71
CA ILE A 12 -7.29 2.96 1.02
C ILE A 12 -7.01 2.83 -0.46
N GLY A 13 -7.96 2.28 -1.22
CA GLY A 13 -7.73 2.12 -2.65
C GLY A 13 -8.65 1.14 -3.31
N GLN A 14 -8.24 0.69 -4.48
CA GLN A 14 -9.02 -0.21 -5.32
C GLN A 14 -8.89 -1.65 -4.87
N LYS A 15 -9.96 -2.42 -5.07
CA LYS A 15 -9.98 -3.85 -4.76
C LYS A 15 -10.67 -4.61 -5.88
N LYS A 16 -10.31 -5.88 -6.01
CA LYS A 16 -10.94 -6.79 -6.96
C LYS A 16 -11.08 -8.14 -6.27
N ASN A 17 -12.31 -8.68 -6.22
CA ASN A 17 -12.58 -9.97 -5.57
C ASN A 17 -12.05 -9.99 -4.13
N ASP A 18 -12.27 -8.89 -3.40
CA ASP A 18 -11.82 -8.70 -2.01
C ASP A 18 -10.31 -8.66 -1.83
N LEU A 19 -9.56 -8.58 -2.93
CA LEU A 19 -8.10 -8.44 -2.88
C LEU A 19 -7.69 -7.04 -3.29
N LYS A 20 -6.63 -6.54 -2.69
CA LYS A 20 -6.06 -5.26 -3.12
C LYS A 20 -5.60 -5.40 -4.55
N HIS A 21 -6.01 -4.45 -5.41
CA HIS A 21 -5.76 -4.55 -6.83
C HIS A 21 -5.85 -3.17 -7.46
N GLY A 22 -5.02 -2.92 -8.46
CA GLY A 22 -5.00 -1.63 -9.11
C GLY A 22 -4.12 -0.66 -8.36
N ARG A 23 -4.66 0.48 -7.92
CA ARG A 23 -3.88 1.47 -7.19
C ARG A 23 -4.45 1.67 -5.80
N GLY A 24 -3.54 1.81 -4.83
CA GLY A 24 -3.99 2.00 -3.47
C GLY A 24 -2.87 2.45 -2.55
N LYS A 25 -3.26 2.88 -1.36
CA LYS A 25 -2.36 3.35 -0.32
C LYS A 25 -2.52 2.45 0.90
N TYR A 26 -1.39 1.93 1.39
CA TYR A 26 -1.37 1.09 2.58
C TYR A 26 -0.62 1.84 3.68
N VAL A 27 -1.29 2.11 4.78
CA VAL A 27 -0.71 2.86 5.90
C VAL A 27 -0.38 1.88 7.00
N PHE A 28 0.91 1.83 7.39
CA PHE A 28 1.37 0.97 8.47
C PHE A 28 1.10 1.65 9.82
N LYS A 29 1.10 0.87 10.87
CA LYS A 29 0.75 1.41 12.19
C LYS A 29 1.78 2.41 12.69
N ASP A 30 3.02 2.37 12.20
CA ASP A 30 4.05 3.35 12.55
C ASP A 30 3.95 4.63 11.73
N ARG A 31 2.89 4.74 10.89
CA ARG A 31 2.59 5.87 10.02
C ARG A 31 3.42 5.94 8.75
N SER A 32 4.32 5.01 8.54
CA SER A 32 4.91 4.87 7.21
C SER A 32 3.81 4.37 6.25
N TYR A 33 3.99 4.58 4.94
CA TYR A 33 2.95 4.15 4.03
C TYR A 33 3.52 3.85 2.65
N TYR A 34 2.82 2.96 1.96
CA TYR A 34 3.10 2.61 0.58
C TYR A 34 1.96 3.15 -0.29
N GLU A 35 2.32 3.74 -1.43
CA GLU A 35 1.33 4.25 -2.37
C GLU A 35 1.72 3.81 -3.77
N GLY A 36 0.86 3.07 -4.44
CA GLY A 36 1.18 2.59 -5.78
C GLY A 36 0.32 1.45 -6.22
N GLY A 37 0.89 0.58 -7.05
CA GLY A 37 0.18 -0.53 -7.66
C GLY A 37 0.03 -1.73 -6.73
N TRP A 38 -1.03 -2.47 -6.94
CA TRP A 38 -1.36 -3.67 -6.19
C TRP A 38 -1.87 -4.74 -7.14
N LYS A 39 -1.59 -5.99 -6.81
CA LYS A 39 -2.13 -7.12 -7.55
C LYS A 39 -2.28 -8.28 -6.59
N ASP A 40 -3.52 -8.80 -6.47
CA ASP A 40 -3.82 -9.97 -5.63
C ASP A 40 -3.26 -9.81 -4.21
N ASP A 41 -3.56 -8.63 -3.58
CA ASP A 41 -3.15 -8.30 -2.21
C ASP A 41 -1.66 -8.01 -2.06
N MET A 42 -0.91 -7.98 -3.14
CA MET A 42 0.53 -7.74 -3.08
C MET A 42 0.89 -6.46 -3.80
N MET A 43 1.93 -5.79 -3.30
CA MET A 43 2.47 -4.61 -3.98
C MET A 43 3.03 -5.04 -5.33
N HIS A 44 2.66 -4.31 -6.38
CA HIS A 44 3.03 -4.70 -7.73
C HIS A 44 3.10 -3.48 -8.63
N GLY A 45 4.06 -3.51 -9.57
CA GLY A 45 4.24 -2.40 -10.49
C GLY A 45 4.95 -1.25 -9.82
N GLU A 46 4.65 -0.02 -10.25
CA GLU A 46 5.30 1.15 -9.71
C GLU A 46 4.66 1.60 -8.41
N GLY A 47 5.49 1.98 -7.44
CA GLY A 47 4.99 2.47 -6.17
C GLY A 47 6.07 3.15 -5.37
N GLN A 48 5.66 3.82 -4.31
CA GLN A 48 6.53 4.57 -3.43
C GLN A 48 6.27 4.18 -1.98
N LEU A 49 7.36 3.97 -1.25
CA LEU A 49 7.29 3.73 0.19
C LEU A 49 7.79 4.98 0.91
N PHE A 50 7.02 5.46 1.87
CA PHE A 50 7.31 6.71 2.57
C PHE A 50 7.57 6.46 4.05
N PHE A 51 8.54 7.20 4.60
CA PHE A 51 8.70 7.28 6.06
C PHE A 51 7.51 8.02 6.68
N PRO A 52 7.30 7.85 7.99
CA PRO A 52 6.20 8.55 8.67
C PRO A 52 6.24 10.08 8.51
N ASN A 53 7.41 10.65 8.29
CA ASN A 53 7.54 12.10 8.09
C ASN A 53 7.25 12.54 6.66
N GLY A 54 6.86 11.61 5.78
CA GLY A 54 6.52 11.93 4.41
C GLY A 54 7.67 11.87 3.42
N ARG A 55 8.88 11.57 3.87
CA ARG A 55 10.02 11.44 2.97
C ARG A 55 9.98 10.08 2.27
N VAL A 56 10.43 10.05 1.02
CA VAL A 56 10.46 8.82 0.23
C VAL A 56 11.57 7.92 0.75
N GLU A 57 11.21 6.71 1.14
CA GLU A 57 12.16 5.68 1.55
C GLU A 57 12.61 4.85 0.35
N TYR A 58 11.67 4.49 -0.52
CA TYR A 58 11.94 3.72 -1.72
C TYR A 58 10.94 4.10 -2.79
N GLN A 59 11.43 4.23 -4.01
CA GLN A 59 10.59 4.51 -5.18
C GLN A 59 11.07 3.64 -6.32
N GLY A 60 10.14 2.94 -6.95
CA GLY A 60 10.49 2.08 -8.06
C GLY A 60 9.48 0.97 -8.26
N GLU A 61 9.96 -0.14 -8.81
CA GLU A 61 9.11 -1.27 -9.11
C GLU A 61 9.04 -2.25 -7.95
N TRP A 62 7.88 -2.85 -7.80
CA TRP A 62 7.58 -3.82 -6.77
C TRP A 62 7.06 -5.10 -7.42
N ALA A 63 7.38 -6.24 -6.83
CA ALA A 63 6.86 -7.52 -7.28
C ALA A 63 6.64 -8.42 -6.07
N PHE A 64 5.37 -8.73 -5.80
CA PHE A 64 4.99 -9.71 -4.78
C PHE A 64 5.38 -9.34 -3.35
N ASP A 65 5.35 -8.08 -3.02
CA ASP A 65 5.64 -7.65 -1.65
C ASP A 65 4.44 -7.10 -0.90
#